data_3df575eb871124995da662e10ab6f7fd
#
_entry.id   3df575eb871124995da662e10ab6f7fd
#
_cell.length_a   1.000
_cell.length_b   1.000
_cell.length_c   1.000
_cell.angle_alpha   90.00
_cell.angle_beta   90.00
_cell.angle_gamma   90.00
#
_symmetry.space_group_name_H-M   'P 1'
#
loop_
_entity.id
_entity.type
_entity.pdbx_description
1 polymer ?
#
loop_
_entity_poly.entity_id
_entity_poly.type
_entity_poly.pdbx_seq_one_letter_code
_entity_poly.pdbx_strand_id
1 'polypeptide(L)'
;MPFTLRPFTMKETPQEKQLHENFLPGKITREGFLGDDTRHVHDIIEDDAHTLARLGVSREQIADRLQYFIEEGKKGLETVVDVGDYTTHVVWDRGMLPSPFGGAKRLYHKIVATVVNKKLQKKIRYSQLNVHMIRDYGFFEGKGSAFRVEPEEVLEVLEIPRSEEMGK
;
A
#
# COMPACT_ATOMS: atom_id res chain seq x y z
N MET A 1 -14.61 16.31 17.93
CA MET A 1 -14.38 16.45 17.36
C MET A 1 -13.77 16.33 16.82
N PRO A 2 -13.85 16.60 16.83
CA PRO A 2 -13.36 16.64 16.08
C PRO A 2 -12.88 17.05 15.34
N PHE A 3 -13.02 17.31 15.21
CA PHE A 3 -12.87 17.72 14.33
C PHE A 3 -12.27 18.05 13.79
N THR A 4 -11.87 17.89 13.65
CA THR A 4 -11.54 18.46 13.07
C THR A 4 -11.58 18.74 11.91
N LEU A 5 -11.69 19.22 11.56
CA LEU A 5 -11.96 19.60 10.48
C LEU A 5 -10.99 20.37 9.97
N ARG A 6 -10.50 20.11 8.99
CA ARG A 6 -9.84 20.93 8.17
C ARG A 6 -10.77 21.85 7.74
N PRO A 7 -10.78 22.66 8.03
CA PRO A 7 -11.74 23.43 7.78
C PRO A 7 -11.63 24.03 6.68
N PHE A 8 -12.06 23.95 6.49
CA PHE A 8 -12.32 24.70 5.94
C PHE A 8 -11.62 25.46 5.36
N THR A 9 -11.20 25.51 5.75
CA THR A 9 -10.50 26.43 5.57
C THR A 9 -9.61 26.23 4.64
N MET A 10 -9.36 25.20 4.40
CA MET A 10 -8.32 25.07 3.73
C MET A 10 -8.66 24.88 2.39
N LYS A 11 -8.44 25.79 1.59
CA LYS A 11 -8.46 25.61 0.20
C LYS A 11 -7.22 24.88 -0.16
N GLU A 12 -7.33 23.90 -1.05
CA GLU A 12 -6.16 23.21 -1.58
C GLU A 12 -5.25 24.20 -2.26
N THR A 13 -3.97 24.07 -2.06
CA THR A 13 -3.00 24.81 -2.86
C THR A 13 -2.96 24.24 -4.27
N PRO A 14 -2.47 24.98 -5.26
CA PRO A 14 -2.32 24.43 -6.62
C PRO A 14 -1.47 23.17 -6.64
N GLN A 15 -0.45 23.09 -5.79
CA GLN A 15 0.41 21.92 -5.70
C GLN A 15 -0.33 20.72 -5.15
N GLU A 16 -1.15 20.93 -4.12
CA GLU A 16 -1.95 19.85 -3.54
C GLU A 16 -2.97 19.33 -4.53
N LYS A 17 -3.59 20.23 -5.28
CA LYS A 17 -4.56 19.85 -6.29
C LYS A 17 -3.88 19.05 -7.39
N GLN A 18 -2.72 19.49 -7.85
CA GLN A 18 -1.98 18.80 -8.89
C GLN A 18 -1.55 17.42 -8.41
N LEU A 19 -1.10 17.32 -7.16
CA LEU A 19 -0.73 16.04 -6.58
C LEU A 19 -1.91 15.08 -6.58
N HIS A 20 -3.04 15.53 -6.07
CA HIS A 20 -4.23 14.69 -5.98
C HIS A 20 -4.66 14.18 -7.35
N GLU A 21 -4.56 15.02 -8.38
CA GLU A 21 -4.94 14.64 -9.73
C GLU A 21 -4.13 13.46 -10.26
N ASN A 22 -2.89 13.31 -9.82
CA ASN A 22 -2.05 12.19 -10.25
C ASN A 22 -2.60 10.83 -9.80
N PHE A 23 -3.47 10.82 -8.80
CA PHE A 23 -4.04 9.59 -8.26
C PHE A 23 -5.35 9.20 -8.95
N LEU A 24 -5.87 10.07 -9.80
CA LEU A 24 -7.15 9.84 -10.45
C LEU A 24 -7.03 8.86 -11.62
N PRO A 25 -8.14 8.21 -11.99
CA PRO A 25 -8.12 7.29 -13.13
C PRO A 25 -7.64 8.00 -14.39
N GLY A 26 -6.84 7.29 -15.17
CA GLY A 26 -6.38 7.77 -16.46
C GLY A 26 -5.15 8.64 -16.45
N LYS A 27 -4.59 8.95 -15.27
CA LYS A 27 -3.36 9.75 -15.22
C LYS A 27 -2.12 8.87 -15.32
N ILE A 28 -1.91 7.98 -14.37
CA ILE A 28 -0.77 7.08 -14.38
C ILE A 28 -1.22 5.68 -14.74
N THR A 29 -2.29 5.22 -14.10
CA THR A 29 -2.90 3.94 -14.44
C THR A 29 -4.33 4.16 -14.88
N ARG A 30 -4.88 3.17 -15.55
CA ARG A 30 -6.26 3.26 -16.04
C ARG A 30 -7.26 3.47 -14.91
N GLU A 31 -7.12 2.71 -13.84
CA GLU A 31 -8.05 2.78 -12.73
C GLU A 31 -7.68 3.81 -11.68
N GLY A 32 -6.46 4.32 -11.70
CA GLY A 32 -5.97 5.22 -10.65
C GLY A 32 -5.68 4.48 -9.36
N PHE A 33 -5.59 5.23 -8.28
CA PHE A 33 -5.16 4.68 -6.99
C PHE A 33 -6.18 4.88 -5.86
N LEU A 34 -7.32 5.47 -6.14
CA LEU A 34 -8.26 5.85 -5.09
C LEU A 34 -9.50 4.95 -4.96
N GLY A 35 -9.79 4.14 -5.98
CA GLY A 35 -10.98 3.32 -5.96
C GLY A 35 -12.23 4.17 -5.84
N ASP A 36 -13.07 3.89 -4.85
CA ASP A 36 -14.28 4.64 -4.60
C ASP A 36 -14.08 5.77 -3.60
N ASP A 37 -12.86 5.96 -3.13
CA ASP A 37 -12.56 6.94 -2.10
C ASP A 37 -12.56 8.35 -2.70
N THR A 38 -13.40 9.22 -2.16
CA THR A 38 -13.55 10.58 -2.67
C THR A 38 -12.74 11.60 -1.87
N ARG A 39 -12.07 11.15 -0.83
CA ARG A 39 -11.26 12.04 0.00
C ARG A 39 -10.00 12.48 -0.73
N HIS A 40 -9.43 13.61 -0.31
CA HIS A 40 -8.12 14.03 -0.79
C HIS A 40 -7.07 13.01 -0.33
N VAL A 41 -6.03 12.80 -1.13
CA VAL A 41 -5.00 11.82 -0.83
C VAL A 41 -4.37 12.06 0.55
N HIS A 42 -4.20 13.31 0.95
CA HIS A 42 -3.64 13.62 2.29
C HIS A 42 -4.54 13.15 3.43
N ASP A 43 -5.85 13.21 3.25
CA ASP A 43 -6.79 12.77 4.27
C ASP A 43 -6.79 11.24 4.38
N ILE A 44 -6.62 10.57 3.26
CA ILE A 44 -6.51 9.12 3.24
C ILE A 44 -5.25 8.68 4.00
N ILE A 45 -4.12 9.33 3.71
CA ILE A 45 -2.85 9.04 4.38
C ILE A 45 -2.96 9.29 5.88
N GLU A 46 -3.57 10.41 6.27
CA GLU A 46 -3.70 10.76 7.68
C GLU A 46 -4.56 9.75 8.43
N ASP A 47 -5.67 9.34 7.84
CA ASP A 47 -6.56 8.36 8.45
C ASP A 47 -5.84 7.02 8.65
N ASP A 48 -5.11 6.57 7.63
CA ASP A 48 -4.37 5.31 7.75
C ASP A 48 -3.22 5.44 8.76
N ALA A 49 -2.59 6.62 8.86
CA ALA A 49 -1.57 6.85 9.88
C ALA A 49 -2.13 6.73 11.29
N HIS A 50 -3.35 7.22 11.52
CA HIS A 50 -4.01 7.07 12.81
C HIS A 50 -4.28 5.59 13.10
N THR A 51 -4.67 4.83 12.10
CA THR A 51 -4.90 3.39 12.23
C THR A 51 -3.60 2.68 12.62
N LEU A 52 -2.50 2.99 11.96
CA LEU A 52 -1.21 2.38 12.29
C LEU A 52 -0.77 2.71 13.72
N ALA A 53 -0.97 3.95 14.14
CA ALA A 53 -0.63 4.36 15.50
C ALA A 53 -1.45 3.56 16.53
N ARG A 54 -2.74 3.40 16.27
CA ARG A 54 -3.62 2.63 17.14
C ARG A 54 -3.21 1.16 17.19
N LEU A 55 -2.77 0.62 16.07
CA LEU A 55 -2.36 -0.78 15.98
C LEU A 55 -0.95 -1.05 16.51
N GLY A 56 -0.18 0.00 16.71
CA GLY A 56 1.19 -0.14 17.22
C GLY A 56 2.15 -0.73 16.20
N VAL A 57 2.03 -0.34 14.93
CA VAL A 57 2.90 -0.83 13.87
C VAL A 57 3.33 0.36 13.02
N SER A 58 4.53 0.28 12.45
CA SER A 58 5.03 1.31 11.56
C SER A 58 4.78 0.93 10.10
N ARG A 59 4.70 1.94 9.24
CA ARG A 59 4.58 1.68 7.81
C ARG A 59 5.82 0.97 7.26
N GLU A 60 6.97 1.22 7.85
CA GLU A 60 8.21 0.55 7.46
C GLU A 60 8.15 -0.95 7.73
N GLN A 61 7.59 -1.34 8.88
CA GLN A 61 7.42 -2.75 9.20
C GLN A 61 6.52 -3.45 8.16
N ILE A 62 5.44 -2.79 7.79
CA ILE A 62 4.53 -3.35 6.78
C ILE A 62 5.23 -3.45 5.44
N ALA A 63 5.89 -2.36 5.01
CA ALA A 63 6.58 -2.35 3.73
C ALA A 63 7.68 -3.41 3.66
N ASP A 64 8.44 -3.60 4.74
CA ASP A 64 9.49 -4.61 4.78
C ASP A 64 8.92 -6.01 4.62
N ARG A 65 7.79 -6.28 5.28
CA ARG A 65 7.16 -7.60 5.18
C ARG A 65 6.63 -7.86 3.77
N LEU A 66 6.01 -6.86 3.17
CA LEU A 66 5.51 -6.95 1.80
C LEU A 66 6.66 -7.17 0.82
N GLN A 67 7.77 -6.43 1.00
CA GLN A 67 8.93 -6.57 0.13
C GLN A 67 9.56 -7.95 0.27
N TYR A 68 9.59 -8.49 1.48
CA TYR A 68 10.13 -9.82 1.73
C TYR A 68 9.44 -10.86 0.82
N PHE A 69 8.11 -10.83 0.76
CA PHE A 69 7.39 -11.81 -0.06
C PHE A 69 7.56 -11.56 -1.55
N ILE A 70 7.77 -10.32 -1.97
CA ILE A 70 8.11 -10.05 -3.37
C ILE A 70 9.45 -10.71 -3.71
N GLU A 71 10.46 -10.51 -2.84
CA GLU A 71 11.79 -11.07 -3.10
C GLU A 71 11.78 -12.61 -3.11
N GLU A 72 11.03 -13.22 -2.19
CA GLU A 72 10.91 -14.68 -2.18
C GLU A 72 10.17 -15.17 -3.42
N GLY A 73 9.12 -14.46 -3.83
CA GLY A 73 8.34 -14.87 -5.00
C GLY A 73 9.09 -14.74 -6.31
N LYS A 74 10.01 -13.77 -6.40
CA LYS A 74 10.84 -13.62 -7.60
C LYS A 74 11.68 -14.86 -7.89
N LYS A 75 12.04 -15.58 -6.87
CA LYS A 75 12.85 -16.80 -7.03
C LYS A 75 12.12 -17.88 -7.82
N GLY A 76 10.81 -17.83 -7.88
CA GLY A 76 10.00 -18.81 -8.58
C GLY A 76 9.85 -18.57 -10.07
N LEU A 77 10.36 -17.46 -10.59
CA LEU A 77 10.25 -17.12 -12.01
C LEU A 77 8.80 -17.23 -12.49
N GLU A 78 7.93 -16.55 -11.75
CA GLU A 78 6.47 -16.48 -11.99
C GLU A 78 5.71 -17.77 -11.66
N THR A 79 6.35 -18.71 -10.97
CA THR A 79 5.63 -19.84 -10.38
C THR A 79 5.39 -19.55 -8.90
N VAL A 80 4.50 -20.34 -8.30
CA VAL A 80 4.20 -20.19 -6.87
C VAL A 80 5.38 -20.74 -6.05
N VAL A 81 5.78 -19.98 -5.04
CA VAL A 81 6.90 -20.36 -4.16
C VAL A 81 6.34 -20.59 -2.75
N ASP A 82 6.73 -21.70 -2.13
CA ASP A 82 6.40 -21.96 -0.74
C ASP A 82 7.38 -21.24 0.18
N VAL A 83 6.85 -20.53 1.17
CA VAL A 83 7.65 -19.84 2.16
C VAL A 83 7.02 -20.16 3.52
N GLY A 84 7.39 -21.28 4.12
CA GLY A 84 6.81 -21.73 5.39
C GLY A 84 5.32 -21.93 5.28
N ASP A 85 4.57 -21.21 6.10
CA ASP A 85 3.10 -21.28 6.10
C ASP A 85 2.45 -20.45 5.00
N TYR A 86 3.26 -19.87 4.12
CA TYR A 86 2.77 -19.00 3.06
C TYR A 86 3.12 -19.54 1.68
N THR A 87 2.35 -19.09 0.68
CA THR A 87 2.81 -19.16 -0.70
C THR A 87 2.88 -17.74 -1.23
N THR A 88 3.82 -17.48 -2.13
CA THR A 88 3.90 -16.19 -2.79
C THR A 88 4.03 -16.41 -4.30
N HIS A 89 3.29 -15.62 -5.05
CA HIS A 89 3.31 -15.69 -6.51
C HIS A 89 3.53 -14.30 -7.04
N VAL A 90 4.60 -14.09 -7.76
CA VAL A 90 4.98 -12.77 -8.27
C VAL A 90 4.91 -12.79 -9.79
N VAL A 91 4.14 -11.88 -10.34
CA VAL A 91 4.03 -11.69 -11.79
C VAL A 91 4.74 -10.40 -12.15
N TRP A 92 5.58 -10.45 -13.15
CA TRP A 92 6.40 -9.32 -13.56
C TRP A 92 6.01 -8.92 -14.98
N ASP A 93 5.19 -7.88 -15.08
CA ASP A 93 4.77 -7.37 -16.38
C ASP A 93 5.84 -6.45 -16.96
N ARG A 94 5.79 -6.26 -18.25
CA ARG A 94 6.70 -5.35 -18.92
C ARG A 94 6.35 -3.92 -18.59
N GLY A 95 7.35 -3.06 -18.65
CA GLY A 95 7.19 -1.65 -18.45
C GLY A 95 7.36 -1.23 -17.01
N MET A 96 7.23 0.06 -16.80
CA MET A 96 7.44 0.67 -15.50
C MET A 96 6.40 1.75 -15.29
N LEU A 97 6.17 2.10 -14.04
CA LEU A 97 5.22 3.14 -13.65
C LEU A 97 5.92 4.17 -12.77
N PRO A 98 5.63 5.46 -12.96
CA PRO A 98 6.08 6.46 -12.01
C PRO A 98 5.19 6.45 -10.77
N SER A 99 5.73 6.95 -9.67
CA SER A 99 4.93 7.15 -8.48
C SER A 99 3.99 8.34 -8.66
N PRO A 100 2.73 8.26 -8.22
CA PRO A 100 1.83 9.41 -8.29
C PRO A 100 2.26 10.56 -7.38
N PHE A 101 3.14 10.28 -6.41
CA PHE A 101 3.69 11.33 -5.57
C PHE A 101 4.75 12.16 -6.29
N GLY A 102 5.15 11.73 -7.47
CA GLY A 102 6.19 12.42 -8.22
C GLY A 102 7.57 12.10 -7.69
N GLY A 103 8.41 13.10 -7.73
CA GLY A 103 9.76 12.96 -7.22
C GLY A 103 10.66 12.27 -8.19
N ALA A 104 11.76 12.78 -8.29
CA ALA A 104 12.98 12.30 -8.86
C ALA A 104 12.93 11.28 -9.99
N LYS A 105 12.02 11.37 -10.86
CA LYS A 105 12.08 10.56 -12.08
C LYS A 105 12.21 9.05 -11.82
N ARG A 106 11.78 8.58 -10.65
CA ARG A 106 11.84 7.16 -10.35
C ARG A 106 10.72 6.41 -11.02
N LEU A 107 11.08 5.32 -11.65
CA LEU A 107 10.12 4.40 -12.25
C LEU A 107 10.20 3.07 -11.51
N TYR A 108 9.06 2.43 -11.35
CA TYR A 108 8.95 1.16 -10.64
C TYR A 108 8.47 0.08 -11.58
N HIS A 109 9.06 -1.11 -11.49
CA HIS A 109 8.63 -2.24 -12.29
C HIS A 109 7.19 -2.62 -11.95
N LYS A 110 6.46 -3.09 -12.94
CA LYS A 110 5.09 -3.55 -12.75
C LYS A 110 5.11 -4.97 -12.21
N ILE A 111 5.33 -5.10 -10.94
CA ILE A 111 5.37 -6.39 -10.25
C ILE A 111 4.15 -6.49 -9.36
N VAL A 112 3.44 -7.61 -9.43
CA VAL A 112 2.27 -7.88 -8.59
C VAL A 112 2.51 -9.17 -7.84
N ALA A 113 2.36 -9.12 -6.53
CA ALA A 113 2.52 -10.27 -5.66
C ALA A 113 1.17 -10.70 -5.09
N THR A 114 0.96 -12.00 -5.01
CA THR A 114 -0.17 -12.57 -4.29
C THR A 114 0.42 -13.49 -3.23
N VAL A 115 0.15 -13.16 -1.97
CA VAL A 115 0.66 -13.93 -0.84
C VAL A 115 -0.52 -14.58 -0.14
N VAL A 116 -0.44 -15.90 0.05
CA VAL A 116 -1.49 -16.66 0.72
C VAL A 116 -0.97 -17.18 2.05
N ASN A 117 -1.72 -16.92 3.12
CA ASN A 117 -1.45 -17.53 4.42
C ASN A 117 -2.23 -18.85 4.43
N LYS A 118 -1.51 -19.97 4.39
CA LYS A 118 -2.14 -21.29 4.28
C LYS A 118 -2.91 -21.67 5.53
N LYS A 119 -2.48 -21.20 6.69
CA LYS A 119 -3.16 -21.51 7.95
C LYS A 119 -4.51 -20.79 8.03
N LEU A 120 -4.54 -19.53 7.66
CA LEU A 120 -5.74 -18.71 7.76
C LEU A 120 -6.62 -18.81 6.53
N GLN A 121 -6.13 -19.34 5.43
CA GLN A 121 -6.85 -19.40 4.16
C GLN A 121 -7.23 -17.99 3.70
N LYS A 122 -6.31 -17.06 3.88
CA LYS A 122 -6.48 -15.65 3.50
C LYS A 122 -5.31 -15.21 2.63
N LYS A 123 -5.56 -14.25 1.75
CA LYS A 123 -4.53 -13.78 0.85
C LYS A 123 -4.51 -12.25 0.77
N ILE A 124 -3.37 -11.73 0.34
CA ILE A 124 -3.18 -10.31 0.07
C ILE A 124 -2.56 -10.19 -1.31
N ARG A 125 -3.04 -9.24 -2.08
CA ARG A 125 -2.52 -8.96 -3.42
C ARG A 125 -2.09 -7.50 -3.47
N TYR A 126 -0.88 -7.25 -3.93
CA TYR A 126 -0.33 -5.89 -3.95
C TYR A 126 0.78 -5.78 -4.99
N SER A 127 1.17 -4.54 -5.28
CA SER A 127 2.21 -4.26 -6.28
C SER A 127 3.49 -3.77 -5.63
N GLN A 128 4.57 -3.78 -6.40
CA GLN A 128 5.83 -3.20 -5.96
C GLN A 128 5.66 -1.70 -5.68
N LEU A 129 4.84 -1.03 -6.50
CA LEU A 129 4.57 0.40 -6.29
C LEU A 129 3.86 0.63 -4.95
N ASN A 130 2.97 -0.28 -4.55
CA ASN A 130 2.33 -0.21 -3.23
C ASN A 130 3.36 -0.19 -2.12
N VAL A 131 4.36 -1.05 -2.20
CA VAL A 131 5.41 -1.11 -1.17
C VAL A 131 6.12 0.23 -1.05
N HIS A 132 6.45 0.82 -2.19
CA HIS A 132 7.09 2.14 -2.22
C HIS A 132 6.20 3.21 -1.59
N MET A 133 4.93 3.25 -1.98
CA MET A 133 4.02 4.27 -1.49
C MET A 133 3.74 4.13 0.01
N ILE A 134 3.66 2.90 0.50
CA ILE A 134 3.51 2.64 1.93
C ILE A 134 4.76 3.09 2.68
N ARG A 135 5.92 2.67 2.22
CA ARG A 135 7.17 2.98 2.93
C ARG A 135 7.46 4.47 2.99
N ASP A 136 7.34 5.15 1.86
CA ASP A 136 7.80 6.53 1.77
C ASP A 136 6.73 7.56 2.13
N TYR A 137 5.45 7.21 1.95
CA TYR A 137 4.38 8.18 2.12
C TYR A 137 3.26 7.72 3.04
N GLY A 138 3.23 6.45 3.42
CA GLY A 138 2.15 5.93 4.24
C GLY A 138 0.82 5.83 3.48
N PHE A 139 0.90 5.66 2.17
CA PHE A 139 -0.28 5.59 1.33
C PHE A 139 -0.59 4.14 0.96
N PHE A 140 -1.74 3.66 1.40
CA PHE A 140 -2.19 2.28 1.19
C PHE A 140 -3.21 2.16 0.07
N GLU A 141 -3.37 3.19 -0.75
CA GLU A 141 -4.40 3.40 -1.75
C GLU A 141 -5.75 3.72 -1.13
N GLY A 142 -6.70 4.13 -1.93
CA GLY A 142 -8.03 4.49 -1.47
C GLY A 142 -8.93 3.28 -1.30
N LYS A 143 -9.99 3.44 -0.55
CA LYS A 143 -10.95 2.37 -0.31
C LYS A 143 -11.63 1.96 -1.61
N GLY A 144 -11.70 0.67 -1.85
CA GLY A 144 -12.26 0.13 -3.08
C GLY A 144 -11.27 -0.01 -4.21
N SER A 145 -10.05 0.48 -4.05
CA SER A 145 -9.01 0.28 -5.06
C SER A 145 -8.60 -1.20 -5.09
N ALA A 146 -8.32 -1.70 -6.27
CA ALA A 146 -7.98 -3.11 -6.46
C ALA A 146 -6.74 -3.54 -5.68
N PHE A 147 -5.82 -2.61 -5.45
CA PHE A 147 -4.59 -2.90 -4.71
C PHE A 147 -4.53 -2.23 -3.35
N ARG A 148 -5.68 -1.80 -2.82
CA ARG A 148 -5.69 -1.28 -1.46
C ARG A 148 -5.22 -2.35 -0.48
N VAL A 149 -4.23 -1.99 0.35
CA VAL A 149 -3.76 -2.87 1.42
C VAL A 149 -4.38 -2.35 2.70
N GLU A 150 -5.30 -3.11 3.29
CA GLU A 150 -5.92 -2.71 4.55
C GLU A 150 -4.96 -2.99 5.69
N PRO A 151 -4.60 -1.98 6.49
CA PRO A 151 -3.61 -2.18 7.55
C PRO A 151 -3.94 -3.32 8.52
N GLU A 152 -5.17 -3.40 8.98
CA GLU A 152 -5.53 -4.47 9.92
C GLU A 152 -5.44 -5.85 9.29
N GLU A 153 -5.85 -5.95 8.04
CA GLU A 153 -5.83 -7.22 7.33
C GLU A 153 -4.41 -7.69 7.06
N VAL A 154 -3.53 -6.79 6.64
CA VAL A 154 -2.16 -7.17 6.34
C VAL A 154 -1.41 -7.64 7.59
N LEU A 155 -1.70 -7.02 8.73
CA LEU A 155 -1.10 -7.46 10.00
C LEU A 155 -1.51 -8.88 10.33
N GLU A 156 -2.79 -9.19 10.11
CA GLU A 156 -3.30 -10.52 10.39
C GLU A 156 -2.75 -11.55 9.42
N VAL A 157 -2.89 -11.29 8.13
CA VAL A 157 -2.56 -12.27 7.10
C VAL A 157 -1.06 -12.56 7.05
N LEU A 158 -0.24 -11.51 7.17
CA LEU A 158 1.22 -11.67 7.09
C LEU A 158 1.88 -11.79 8.47
N GLU A 159 1.06 -11.83 9.52
CA GLU A 159 1.54 -12.05 10.89
C GLU A 159 2.60 -11.03 11.31
N ILE A 160 2.30 -9.75 11.07
CA ILE A 160 3.21 -8.68 11.45
C ILE A 160 2.95 -8.33 12.92
N PRO A 161 3.98 -8.39 13.77
CA PRO A 161 3.77 -8.14 15.19
C PRO A 161 3.49 -6.68 15.48
N ARG A 162 2.66 -6.44 16.48
CA ARG A 162 2.37 -5.09 16.97
C ARG A 162 3.30 -4.80 18.11
N SER A 163 3.61 -3.51 18.32
CA SER A 163 4.53 -3.14 19.38
C SER A 163 4.06 -3.58 20.76
N GLU A 164 2.75 -3.63 21.02
CA GLU A 164 2.24 -4.15 22.29
C GLU A 164 2.62 -5.60 22.50
N GLU A 165 2.56 -6.40 21.45
CA GLU A 165 2.90 -7.81 21.53
C GLU A 165 4.39 -7.99 21.68
N MET A 166 5.16 -7.10 21.06
CA MET A 166 6.61 -7.15 21.17
C MET A 166 7.10 -6.73 22.55
N GLY A 167 6.33 -5.92 23.25
CA GLY A 167 6.68 -5.46 24.57
C GLY A 167 6.42 -6.45 25.69
N LYS A 168 5.87 -7.60 25.38
CA LYS A 168 5.52 -8.59 26.41
C LYS A 168 6.58 -9.66 26.59
#